data_e3b60d5db6b3e3756ed3614f069eef2b
#
_entry.id   e3b60d5db6b3e3756ed3614f069eef2b
#
_cell.length_a   1.000
_cell.length_b   1.000
_cell.length_c   1.000
_cell.angle_alpha   90.00
_cell.angle_beta   90.00
_cell.angle_gamma   90.00
#
_symmetry.space_group_name_H-M   'P 1'
#
loop_
_entity.id
_entity.type
_entity.pdbx_description
1 polymer ?
#
loop_
_entity_poly.entity_id
_entity_poly.type
_entity_poly.pdbx_seq_one_letter_code
_entity_poly.pdbx_strand_id
1 'polypeptide(L)'
;MVWLVVFSVLLLVAGFGIVINVNRLRFDRRVAQEMRALVAQPPSSEPIRAPVELPPPVARYRDLAIGARAPVNTLRVQHGGTFRMKPGAKAMPIHGTQLFTADPPGFVWTGRVRMAPGVWIDVRDMTAAGEGSMRVLLDDTFPLADARGPHIDQGSALRLLAEMVWYPTSLFDARTVTWSAIDATHARATLRAGNGAVSGVFEFGPDGLPQRMSAERFMDEGERQPWSGVYRDWRTVAGMRVPFEAEVSWQLASGPYSYAH
;
A
#
# COMPACT_ATOMS: atom_id res chain seq x y z
N MET A 1 -14.36 -8.16 52.04
CA MET A 1 -13.14 -8.55 51.30
C MET A 1 -13.45 -8.77 49.78
N VAL A 2 -14.41 -9.59 49.40
CA VAL A 2 -14.77 -9.88 47.99
C VAL A 2 -15.12 -8.59 47.21
N TRP A 3 -15.96 -7.72 47.71
CA TRP A 3 -16.36 -6.47 47.04
C TRP A 3 -15.21 -5.50 46.78
N LEU A 4 -14.21 -5.44 47.70
CA LEU A 4 -13.00 -4.63 47.47
C LEU A 4 -12.16 -5.16 46.35
N VAL A 5 -12.01 -6.48 46.23
CA VAL A 5 -11.29 -7.13 45.10
C VAL A 5 -12.00 -6.85 43.78
N VAL A 6 -13.34 -7.05 43.74
CA VAL A 6 -14.14 -6.78 42.55
C VAL A 6 -14.00 -5.32 42.11
N PHE A 7 -14.11 -4.38 43.06
CA PHE A 7 -13.99 -2.96 42.76
C PHE A 7 -12.57 -2.59 42.25
N SER A 8 -11.53 -3.16 42.86
CA SER A 8 -10.14 -2.94 42.39
C SER A 8 -9.92 -3.48 40.98
N VAL A 9 -10.44 -4.66 40.68
CA VAL A 9 -10.36 -5.24 39.30
C VAL A 9 -11.10 -4.36 38.30
N LEU A 10 -12.29 -3.87 38.64
CA LEU A 10 -13.04 -2.98 37.72
C LEU A 10 -12.30 -1.66 37.48
N LEU A 11 -11.66 -1.07 38.50
CA LEU A 11 -10.82 0.12 38.35
C LEU A 11 -9.61 -0.13 37.45
N LEU A 12 -8.94 -1.28 37.58
CA LEU A 12 -7.82 -1.67 36.73
C LEU A 12 -8.25 -1.83 35.28
N VAL A 13 -9.37 -2.51 35.04
CA VAL A 13 -9.93 -2.69 33.69
C VAL A 13 -10.32 -1.35 33.07
N ALA A 14 -10.97 -0.47 33.83
CA ALA A 14 -11.33 0.87 33.40
C ALA A 14 -10.08 1.72 33.10
N GLY A 15 -9.08 1.69 33.98
CA GLY A 15 -7.80 2.38 33.79
C GLY A 15 -7.07 1.88 32.53
N PHE A 16 -7.04 0.57 32.33
CA PHE A 16 -6.45 -0.03 31.11
C PHE A 16 -7.19 0.40 29.84
N GLY A 17 -8.53 0.39 29.86
CA GLY A 17 -9.34 0.89 28.75
C GLY A 17 -9.09 2.37 28.43
N ILE A 18 -8.86 3.21 29.44
CA ILE A 18 -8.49 4.62 29.23
C ILE A 18 -7.13 4.72 28.54
N VAL A 19 -6.13 3.95 28.99
CA VAL A 19 -4.78 3.95 28.38
C VAL A 19 -4.85 3.55 26.90
N ILE A 20 -5.57 2.49 26.55
CA ILE A 20 -5.77 2.07 25.17
C ILE A 20 -6.41 3.20 24.36
N ASN A 21 -7.49 3.81 24.83
CA ASN A 21 -8.15 4.90 24.12
C ASN A 21 -7.26 6.11 23.92
N VAL A 22 -6.48 6.50 24.92
CA VAL A 22 -5.52 7.61 24.80
C VAL A 22 -4.44 7.28 23.76
N ASN A 23 -3.90 6.08 23.76
CA ASN A 23 -2.88 5.66 22.80
C ASN A 23 -3.45 5.57 21.38
N ARG A 24 -4.69 5.11 21.21
CA ARG A 24 -5.40 5.15 19.94
C ARG A 24 -5.53 6.57 19.40
N LEU A 25 -5.96 7.53 20.22
CA LEU A 25 -6.04 8.92 19.82
C LEU A 25 -4.67 9.51 19.44
N ARG A 26 -3.61 9.09 20.12
CA ARG A 26 -2.23 9.50 19.79
C ARG A 26 -1.79 8.91 18.47
N PHE A 27 -2.09 7.63 18.22
CA PHE A 27 -1.79 6.97 16.95
C PHE A 27 -2.51 7.66 15.79
N ASP A 28 -3.83 7.87 15.90
CA ASP A 28 -4.65 8.53 14.87
C ASP A 28 -4.16 9.97 14.58
N ARG A 29 -3.79 10.71 15.63
CA ARG A 29 -3.22 12.07 15.47
C ARG A 29 -1.88 12.05 14.75
N ARG A 30 -1.00 11.10 15.07
CA ARG A 30 0.28 10.93 14.38
C ARG A 30 0.07 10.62 12.91
N VAL A 31 -0.77 9.66 12.59
CA VAL A 31 -1.10 9.32 11.20
C VAL A 31 -1.67 10.51 10.44
N ALA A 32 -2.59 11.25 11.05
CA ALA A 32 -3.14 12.47 10.45
C ALA A 32 -2.07 13.55 10.22
N GLN A 33 -1.05 13.63 11.07
CA GLN A 33 0.10 14.53 10.88
C GLN A 33 0.99 14.04 9.73
N GLU A 34 1.30 12.74 9.67
CA GLU A 34 2.08 12.14 8.57
C GLU A 34 1.37 12.33 7.22
N MET A 35 0.05 12.12 7.15
CA MET A 35 -0.75 12.39 5.94
C MET A 35 -0.71 13.87 5.53
N ARG A 36 -0.83 14.80 6.48
CA ARG A 36 -0.70 16.24 6.19
C ARG A 36 0.69 16.61 5.72
N ALA A 37 1.73 16.07 6.37
CA ALA A 37 3.12 16.30 5.98
C ALA A 37 3.41 15.78 4.58
N LEU A 38 2.85 14.62 4.21
CA LEU A 38 2.99 14.06 2.87
C LEU A 38 2.39 14.98 1.82
N VAL A 39 1.16 15.48 2.03
CA VAL A 39 0.49 16.41 1.10
C VAL A 39 1.18 17.77 1.04
N ALA A 40 1.80 18.20 2.13
CA ALA A 40 2.49 19.50 2.20
C ALA A 40 3.89 19.48 1.56
N GLN A 41 4.38 18.34 1.09
CA GLN A 41 5.65 18.29 0.36
C GLN A 41 5.54 19.12 -0.92
N PRO A 42 6.54 19.96 -1.22
CA PRO A 42 6.50 20.74 -2.45
C PRO A 42 6.57 19.80 -3.66
N PRO A 43 5.75 20.04 -4.70
CA PRO A 43 5.86 19.28 -5.93
C PRO A 43 7.20 19.52 -6.59
N SER A 44 7.58 18.62 -7.47
CA SER A 44 8.79 18.78 -8.29
C SER A 44 8.72 20.10 -9.08
N SER A 45 9.83 20.79 -9.15
CA SER A 45 9.97 21.99 -10.02
C SER A 45 9.95 21.64 -11.51
N GLU A 46 10.17 20.37 -11.87
CA GLU A 46 10.09 19.91 -13.25
C GLU A 46 8.64 19.74 -13.70
N PRO A 47 8.27 20.19 -14.91
CA PRO A 47 6.93 19.95 -15.44
C PRO A 47 6.70 18.45 -15.65
N ILE A 48 5.45 18.01 -15.48
CA ILE A 48 5.03 16.63 -15.77
C ILE A 48 5.41 16.30 -17.23
N ARG A 49 6.05 15.16 -17.43
CA ARG A 49 6.47 14.67 -18.73
C ARG A 49 5.65 13.48 -19.14
N ALA A 50 4.93 13.59 -20.25
CA ALA A 50 4.38 12.41 -20.90
C ALA A 50 5.54 11.54 -21.44
N PRO A 51 5.45 10.20 -21.36
CA PRO A 51 6.40 9.31 -22.00
C PRO A 51 6.42 9.55 -23.52
N VAL A 52 7.63 9.61 -24.10
CA VAL A 52 7.81 9.83 -25.55
C VAL A 52 7.30 8.60 -26.34
N GLU A 53 7.59 7.41 -25.80
CA GLU A 53 7.18 6.14 -26.39
C GLU A 53 6.73 5.19 -25.29
N LEU A 54 5.64 4.47 -25.52
CA LEU A 54 5.11 3.47 -24.61
C LEU A 54 5.04 2.11 -25.32
N PRO A 55 5.36 1.00 -24.63
CA PRO A 55 5.08 -0.33 -25.14
C PRO A 55 3.59 -0.47 -25.54
N PRO A 56 3.27 -1.20 -26.61
CA PRO A 56 1.89 -1.29 -27.12
C PRO A 56 0.83 -1.65 -26.05
N PRO A 57 1.04 -2.61 -25.12
CA PRO A 57 0.05 -2.90 -24.09
C PRO A 57 -0.12 -1.73 -23.11
N VAL A 58 0.95 -0.99 -22.80
CA VAL A 58 0.93 0.17 -21.90
C VAL A 58 0.22 1.35 -22.54
N ALA A 59 0.43 1.59 -23.85
CA ALA A 59 -0.27 2.64 -24.61
C ALA A 59 -1.80 2.39 -24.61
N ARG A 60 -2.21 1.14 -24.86
CA ARG A 60 -3.64 0.75 -24.77
C ARG A 60 -4.20 0.98 -23.38
N TYR A 61 -3.47 0.58 -22.34
CA TYR A 61 -3.89 0.79 -20.95
C TYR A 61 -4.05 2.28 -20.64
N ARG A 62 -3.09 3.14 -21.02
CA ARG A 62 -3.19 4.58 -20.85
C ARG A 62 -4.49 5.14 -21.44
N ASP A 63 -4.77 4.79 -22.69
CA ASP A 63 -5.93 5.32 -23.42
C ASP A 63 -7.25 4.86 -22.77
N LEU A 64 -7.31 3.63 -22.26
CA LEU A 64 -8.45 3.08 -21.54
C LEU A 64 -8.60 3.66 -20.11
N ALA A 65 -7.48 3.85 -19.42
CA ALA A 65 -7.49 4.19 -18.00
C ALA A 65 -7.66 5.67 -17.71
N ILE A 66 -7.04 6.53 -18.52
CA ILE A 66 -7.03 7.97 -18.25
C ILE A 66 -7.61 8.83 -19.37
N GLY A 67 -7.55 8.38 -20.65
CA GLY A 67 -7.95 9.22 -21.79
C GLY A 67 -7.24 10.58 -21.77
N ALA A 68 -8.03 11.66 -21.82
CA ALA A 68 -7.54 13.05 -21.76
C ALA A 68 -7.66 13.67 -20.35
N ARG A 69 -7.60 12.88 -19.28
CA ARG A 69 -7.79 13.38 -17.91
C ARG A 69 -6.57 14.11 -17.38
N ALA A 70 -6.83 15.12 -16.57
CA ALA A 70 -5.78 15.80 -15.82
C ALA A 70 -5.12 14.87 -14.80
N PRO A 71 -3.83 15.08 -14.49
CA PRO A 71 -3.14 14.31 -13.46
C PRO A 71 -3.85 14.38 -12.10
N VAL A 72 -3.87 13.25 -11.40
CA VAL A 72 -4.35 13.17 -10.01
C VAL A 72 -3.16 13.40 -9.09
N ASN A 73 -3.19 14.48 -8.30
CA ASN A 73 -2.11 14.79 -7.37
C ASN A 73 -2.23 14.04 -6.04
N THR A 74 -3.46 13.82 -5.60
CA THR A 74 -3.74 13.19 -4.30
C THR A 74 -4.94 12.26 -4.42
N LEU A 75 -4.83 11.07 -3.85
CA LEU A 75 -5.93 10.10 -3.78
C LEU A 75 -6.07 9.60 -2.35
N ARG A 76 -7.30 9.53 -1.85
CA ARG A 76 -7.64 8.83 -0.61
C ARG A 76 -8.48 7.61 -0.92
N VAL A 77 -8.07 6.45 -0.38
CA VAL A 77 -8.76 5.16 -0.54
C VAL A 77 -9.14 4.64 0.84
N GLN A 78 -10.33 4.08 0.95
CA GLN A 78 -10.75 3.24 2.08
C GLN A 78 -11.02 1.84 1.55
N HIS A 79 -10.61 0.84 2.30
CA HIS A 79 -10.82 -0.55 1.92
C HIS A 79 -11.20 -1.42 3.11
N GLY A 80 -11.88 -2.50 2.82
CA GLY A 80 -12.07 -3.64 3.69
C GLY A 80 -11.53 -4.89 3.01
N GLY A 81 -11.48 -6.00 3.70
CA GLY A 81 -11.03 -7.26 3.13
C GLY A 81 -10.56 -8.24 4.19
N THR A 82 -9.65 -9.12 3.80
CA THR A 82 -9.07 -10.13 4.69
C THR A 82 -7.54 -10.08 4.66
N PHE A 83 -6.94 -10.42 5.79
CA PHE A 83 -5.49 -10.50 5.97
C PHE A 83 -5.10 -11.81 6.66
N ARG A 84 -3.97 -12.41 6.27
CA ARG A 84 -3.35 -13.56 6.92
C ARG A 84 -1.94 -13.22 7.37
N MET A 85 -1.62 -13.50 8.61
CA MET A 85 -0.30 -13.15 9.18
C MET A 85 0.83 -14.08 8.72
N LYS A 86 0.51 -15.32 8.34
CA LYS A 86 1.47 -16.34 7.89
C LYS A 86 0.78 -17.37 7.00
N PRO A 87 1.54 -18.15 6.22
CA PRO A 87 1.01 -19.28 5.46
C PRO A 87 0.17 -20.21 6.34
N GLY A 88 -0.98 -20.65 5.82
CA GLY A 88 -1.91 -21.55 6.54
C GLY A 88 -2.71 -20.90 7.69
N ALA A 89 -2.43 -19.65 8.06
CA ALA A 89 -3.21 -18.96 9.09
C ALA A 89 -4.63 -18.63 8.61
N LYS A 90 -5.55 -18.52 9.56
CA LYS A 90 -6.92 -18.08 9.31
C LYS A 90 -6.91 -16.64 8.78
N ALA A 91 -7.74 -16.38 7.77
CA ALA A 91 -8.00 -15.03 7.30
C ALA A 91 -8.75 -14.23 8.38
N MET A 92 -8.32 -13.01 8.62
CA MET A 92 -8.90 -12.09 9.60
C MET A 92 -9.43 -10.86 8.87
N PRO A 93 -10.55 -10.28 9.31
CA PRO A 93 -11.03 -9.02 8.75
C PRO A 93 -10.01 -7.90 8.93
N ILE A 94 -9.80 -7.13 7.87
CA ILE A 94 -8.98 -5.92 7.87
C ILE A 94 -9.80 -4.75 7.31
N HIS A 95 -9.59 -3.58 7.88
CA HIS A 95 -10.04 -2.30 7.33
C HIS A 95 -8.86 -1.35 7.27
N GLY A 96 -8.78 -0.56 6.22
CA GLY A 96 -7.69 0.38 6.06
C GLY A 96 -8.10 1.69 5.38
N THR A 97 -7.26 2.69 5.60
CA THR A 97 -7.33 3.97 4.89
C THR A 97 -5.94 4.30 4.38
N GLN A 98 -5.87 4.76 3.15
CA GLN A 98 -4.61 5.15 2.51
C GLN A 98 -4.75 6.51 1.85
N LEU A 99 -3.73 7.34 2.01
CA LEU A 99 -3.54 8.57 1.27
C LEU A 99 -2.31 8.40 0.38
N PHE A 100 -2.46 8.74 -0.89
CA PHE A 100 -1.38 8.79 -1.88
C PHE A 100 -1.10 10.22 -2.31
N THR A 101 0.14 10.49 -2.66
CA THR A 101 0.56 11.64 -3.45
C THR A 101 1.26 11.17 -4.72
N ALA A 102 1.07 11.92 -5.83
CA ALA A 102 1.70 11.60 -7.10
C ALA A 102 3.02 12.36 -7.31
N ASP A 103 3.14 13.55 -6.73
CA ASP A 103 4.33 14.41 -6.87
C ASP A 103 4.59 15.20 -5.58
N PRO A 104 5.66 14.86 -4.82
CA PRO A 104 6.46 13.65 -4.97
C PRO A 104 5.64 12.38 -4.66
N PRO A 105 6.00 11.23 -5.29
CA PRO A 105 5.27 9.99 -5.09
C PRO A 105 5.47 9.45 -3.67
N GLY A 106 4.35 9.09 -3.03
CA GLY A 106 4.35 8.54 -1.68
C GLY A 106 2.98 8.10 -1.21
N PHE A 107 2.96 7.42 -0.08
CA PHE A 107 1.70 7.08 0.60
C PHE A 107 1.86 7.03 2.13
N VAL A 108 0.75 7.19 2.81
CA VAL A 108 0.55 6.81 4.22
C VAL A 108 -0.68 5.93 4.30
N TRP A 109 -0.51 4.71 4.78
CA TRP A 109 -1.57 3.73 4.97
C TRP A 109 -1.70 3.33 6.44
N THR A 110 -2.93 3.15 6.89
CA THR A 110 -3.26 2.50 8.15
C THR A 110 -4.18 1.33 7.91
N GLY A 111 -3.90 0.22 8.58
CA GLY A 111 -4.74 -0.96 8.58
C GLY A 111 -5.01 -1.43 10.00
N ARG A 112 -6.22 -1.90 10.23
CA ARG A 112 -6.65 -2.49 11.48
C ARG A 112 -7.14 -3.91 11.22
N VAL A 113 -6.43 -4.89 11.81
CA VAL A 113 -6.76 -6.32 11.72
C VAL A 113 -7.43 -6.76 13.01
N ARG A 114 -8.63 -7.33 12.90
CA ARG A 114 -9.36 -7.84 14.05
C ARG A 114 -8.89 -9.25 14.41
N MET A 115 -8.21 -9.38 15.56
CA MET A 115 -7.71 -10.66 16.08
C MET A 115 -8.78 -11.43 16.86
N ALA A 116 -9.49 -10.73 17.75
CA ALA A 116 -10.55 -11.24 18.60
C ALA A 116 -11.51 -10.09 18.96
N PRO A 117 -12.65 -10.36 19.62
CA PRO A 117 -13.47 -9.29 20.18
C PRO A 117 -12.65 -8.40 21.13
N GLY A 118 -12.54 -7.11 20.78
CA GLY A 118 -11.78 -6.12 21.56
C GLY A 118 -10.25 -6.19 21.43
N VAL A 119 -9.71 -7.02 20.53
CA VAL A 119 -8.24 -7.15 20.32
C VAL A 119 -7.91 -6.89 18.84
N TRP A 120 -7.01 -5.94 18.61
CA TRP A 120 -6.67 -5.46 17.27
C TRP A 120 -5.17 -5.40 17.06
N ILE A 121 -4.75 -5.59 15.83
CA ILE A 121 -3.43 -5.18 15.35
C ILE A 121 -3.64 -3.94 14.49
N ASP A 122 -2.94 -2.88 14.85
CA ASP A 122 -2.93 -1.61 14.13
C ASP A 122 -1.59 -1.45 13.44
N VAL A 123 -1.67 -1.17 12.14
CA VAL A 123 -0.48 -1.03 11.29
C VAL A 123 -0.49 0.35 10.66
N ARG A 124 0.65 1.01 10.66
CA ARG A 124 0.95 2.16 9.81
C ARG A 124 2.11 1.78 8.91
N ASP A 125 1.89 1.83 7.59
CA ASP A 125 2.91 1.69 6.56
C ASP A 125 2.95 2.97 5.74
N MET A 126 4.15 3.46 5.41
CA MET A 126 4.31 4.65 4.60
C MET A 126 5.60 4.63 3.78
N THR A 127 5.59 5.38 2.68
CA THR A 127 6.79 5.79 1.99
C THR A 127 6.70 7.26 1.61
N ALA A 128 7.79 7.99 1.83
CA ALA A 128 7.94 9.39 1.45
C ALA A 128 9.40 9.64 1.09
N ALA A 129 9.65 10.39 0.03
CA ALA A 129 11.00 10.68 -0.47
C ALA A 129 11.88 9.43 -0.71
N GLY A 130 11.25 8.27 -0.98
CA GLY A 130 11.94 6.99 -1.18
C GLY A 130 12.28 6.22 0.09
N GLU A 131 11.98 6.75 1.27
CA GLU A 131 12.16 6.09 2.55
C GLU A 131 10.87 5.43 3.01
N GLY A 132 10.93 4.13 3.29
CA GLY A 132 9.83 3.33 3.82
C GLY A 132 9.88 3.24 5.35
N SER A 133 8.72 3.13 5.98
CA SER A 133 8.65 2.75 7.39
C SER A 133 7.33 2.08 7.71
N MET A 134 7.41 1.02 8.53
CA MET A 134 6.24 0.27 8.98
C MET A 134 6.23 0.18 10.50
N ARG A 135 5.09 0.45 11.10
CA ARG A 135 4.87 0.30 12.54
C ARG A 135 3.66 -0.57 12.79
N VAL A 136 3.82 -1.55 13.67
CA VAL A 136 2.76 -2.49 14.07
C VAL A 136 2.57 -2.42 15.58
N LEU A 137 1.34 -2.25 16.00
CA LEU A 137 0.95 -2.16 17.42
C LEU A 137 -0.15 -3.17 17.71
N LEU A 138 -0.15 -3.72 18.92
CA LEU A 138 -1.30 -4.41 19.48
C LEU A 138 -2.11 -3.40 20.29
N ASP A 139 -3.39 -3.25 19.93
CA ASP A 139 -4.34 -2.32 20.57
C ASP A 139 -3.78 -0.88 20.71
N ASP A 140 -3.14 -0.37 19.66
CA ASP A 140 -2.50 0.97 19.62
C ASP A 140 -1.48 1.22 20.74
N THR A 141 -1.18 0.22 21.57
CA THR A 141 -0.45 0.38 22.84
C THR A 141 0.88 -0.36 22.85
N PHE A 142 0.88 -1.63 22.48
CA PHE A 142 2.06 -2.47 22.59
C PHE A 142 2.78 -2.59 21.25
N PRO A 143 4.02 -2.09 21.12
CA PRO A 143 4.76 -2.17 19.87
C PRO A 143 5.13 -3.64 19.55
N LEU A 144 4.74 -4.11 18.37
CA LEU A 144 5.10 -5.42 17.84
C LEU A 144 6.23 -5.33 16.82
N ALA A 145 6.24 -4.24 16.02
CA ALA A 145 7.32 -3.93 15.09
C ALA A 145 7.43 -2.42 14.83
N ASP A 146 8.65 -1.96 14.58
CA ASP A 146 8.96 -0.63 14.05
C ASP A 146 10.12 -0.83 13.06
N ALA A 147 9.80 -0.97 11.77
CA ALA A 147 10.73 -1.39 10.75
C ALA A 147 11.07 -0.24 9.80
N ARG A 148 12.36 -0.13 9.44
CA ARG A 148 12.95 0.84 8.52
C ARG A 148 14.15 0.20 7.82
N GLY A 149 14.69 0.90 6.85
CA GLY A 149 15.91 0.52 6.15
C GLY A 149 15.68 0.00 4.75
N PRO A 150 16.74 -0.38 4.02
CA PRO A 150 16.70 -0.60 2.57
C PRO A 150 15.72 -1.65 2.10
N HIS A 151 15.48 -2.71 2.89
CA HIS A 151 14.49 -3.75 2.57
C HIS A 151 13.05 -3.24 2.70
N ILE A 152 12.77 -2.35 3.66
CA ILE A 152 11.47 -1.70 3.82
C ILE A 152 11.28 -0.65 2.73
N ASP A 153 12.32 0.13 2.40
CA ASP A 153 12.28 1.14 1.34
C ASP A 153 11.92 0.49 0.00
N GLN A 154 12.62 -0.62 -0.36
CA GLN A 154 12.32 -1.39 -1.56
C GLN A 154 10.91 -1.97 -1.56
N GLY A 155 10.50 -2.57 -0.43
CA GLY A 155 9.19 -3.18 -0.28
C GLY A 155 8.04 -2.15 -0.40
N SER A 156 8.19 -0.98 0.22
CA SER A 156 7.21 0.11 0.15
C SER A 156 7.16 0.77 -1.22
N ALA A 157 8.32 0.94 -1.89
CA ALA A 157 8.38 1.47 -3.25
C ALA A 157 7.72 0.52 -4.27
N LEU A 158 7.92 -0.81 -4.15
CA LEU A 158 7.23 -1.80 -5.00
C LEU A 158 5.72 -1.82 -4.76
N ARG A 159 5.30 -1.69 -3.49
CA ARG A 159 3.90 -1.54 -3.14
C ARG A 159 3.31 -0.28 -3.78
N LEU A 160 4.00 0.85 -3.67
CA LEU A 160 3.57 2.11 -4.29
C LEU A 160 3.37 1.95 -5.80
N LEU A 161 4.36 1.34 -6.50
CA LEU A 161 4.28 1.10 -7.95
C LEU A 161 3.07 0.22 -8.31
N ALA A 162 2.82 -0.86 -7.56
CA ALA A 162 1.68 -1.74 -7.80
C ALA A 162 0.33 -1.03 -7.56
N GLU A 163 0.28 -0.13 -6.59
CA GLU A 163 -0.93 0.60 -6.18
C GLU A 163 -1.22 1.84 -7.05
N MET A 164 -0.27 2.27 -7.91
CA MET A 164 -0.51 3.37 -8.87
C MET A 164 -1.64 3.10 -9.87
N VAL A 165 -2.11 1.87 -10.01
CA VAL A 165 -3.31 1.53 -10.80
C VAL A 165 -4.58 2.19 -10.27
N TRP A 166 -4.63 2.65 -9.00
CA TRP A 166 -5.77 3.40 -8.43
C TRP A 166 -5.77 4.88 -8.81
N TYR A 167 -4.61 5.43 -9.21
CA TYR A 167 -4.47 6.80 -9.75
C TYR A 167 -3.54 6.77 -10.97
N PRO A 168 -4.03 6.14 -12.07
CA PRO A 168 -3.19 5.69 -13.17
C PRO A 168 -2.46 6.81 -13.90
N THR A 169 -2.85 8.07 -13.73
CA THR A 169 -2.12 9.22 -14.30
C THR A 169 -0.66 9.26 -13.86
N SER A 170 -0.33 8.78 -12.64
CA SER A 170 1.02 8.74 -12.11
C SER A 170 1.93 7.70 -12.80
N LEU A 171 1.36 6.64 -13.36
CA LEU A 171 2.10 5.64 -14.14
C LEU A 171 2.62 6.18 -15.48
N PHE A 172 2.14 7.35 -15.91
CA PHE A 172 2.48 7.97 -17.18
C PHE A 172 3.20 9.31 -17.01
N ASP A 173 3.77 9.57 -15.83
CA ASP A 173 4.72 10.65 -15.62
C ASP A 173 6.15 10.10 -15.75
N ALA A 174 6.81 10.41 -16.88
CA ALA A 174 8.15 9.92 -17.19
C ALA A 174 9.25 10.43 -16.24
N ARG A 175 8.96 11.42 -15.38
CA ARG A 175 9.87 11.86 -14.31
C ARG A 175 10.02 10.78 -13.24
N THR A 176 8.95 10.02 -12.99
CA THR A 176 8.85 9.05 -11.89
C THR A 176 8.77 7.63 -12.35
N VAL A 177 8.04 7.33 -13.44
CA VAL A 177 7.87 5.97 -13.96
C VAL A 177 8.33 5.89 -15.41
N THR A 178 9.20 4.93 -15.70
CA THR A 178 9.60 4.59 -17.06
C THR A 178 9.13 3.18 -17.42
N TRP A 179 8.86 2.97 -18.71
CA TRP A 179 8.36 1.69 -19.24
C TRP A 179 9.31 1.10 -20.25
N SER A 180 9.46 -0.22 -20.23
CA SER A 180 10.16 -0.99 -21.28
C SER A 180 9.34 -2.20 -21.70
N ALA A 181 9.37 -2.49 -23.00
CA ALA A 181 8.65 -3.64 -23.56
C ALA A 181 9.30 -4.96 -23.13
N ILE A 182 8.48 -5.98 -22.91
CA ILE A 182 8.89 -7.37 -22.76
C ILE A 182 8.30 -8.17 -23.92
N ASP A 183 6.97 -8.16 -24.06
CA ASP A 183 6.25 -8.81 -25.17
C ASP A 183 4.90 -8.11 -25.43
N ALA A 184 3.99 -8.78 -26.16
CA ALA A 184 2.70 -8.22 -26.55
C ALA A 184 1.73 -7.97 -25.38
N THR A 185 1.95 -8.63 -24.23
CA THR A 185 1.09 -8.60 -23.04
C THR A 185 1.82 -8.18 -21.77
N HIS A 186 3.15 -8.08 -21.80
CA HIS A 186 3.96 -7.74 -20.64
C HIS A 186 4.83 -6.52 -20.89
N ALA A 187 4.91 -5.65 -19.88
CA ALA A 187 5.84 -4.52 -19.88
C ALA A 187 6.42 -4.33 -18.47
N ARG A 188 7.67 -3.86 -18.39
CA ARG A 188 8.33 -3.52 -17.14
C ARG A 188 8.13 -2.04 -16.84
N ALA A 189 7.59 -1.75 -15.68
CA ALA A 189 7.59 -0.42 -15.09
C ALA A 189 8.77 -0.28 -14.13
N THR A 190 9.44 0.87 -14.16
CA THR A 190 10.50 1.22 -13.22
C THR A 190 10.15 2.54 -12.55
N LEU A 191 9.93 2.51 -11.23
CA LEU A 191 9.66 3.67 -10.39
C LEU A 191 10.96 4.18 -9.80
N ARG A 192 11.26 5.46 -9.96
CA ARG A 192 12.30 6.16 -9.20
C ARG A 192 11.80 6.41 -7.78
N ALA A 193 12.55 5.96 -6.77
CA ALA A 193 12.21 6.09 -5.37
C ALA A 193 13.45 6.59 -4.61
N GLY A 194 13.43 7.85 -4.18
CA GLY A 194 14.59 8.48 -3.56
C GLY A 194 15.82 8.43 -4.45
N ASN A 195 16.94 7.91 -3.92
CA ASN A 195 18.19 7.74 -4.65
C ASN A 195 18.29 6.41 -5.43
N GLY A 196 17.21 5.62 -5.47
CA GLY A 196 17.18 4.32 -6.12
C GLY A 196 16.02 4.17 -7.10
N ALA A 197 15.85 2.93 -7.58
CA ALA A 197 14.72 2.57 -8.41
C ALA A 197 14.27 1.14 -8.10
N VAL A 198 12.98 0.88 -8.27
CA VAL A 198 12.39 -0.46 -8.19
C VAL A 198 11.67 -0.77 -9.49
N SER A 199 11.64 -2.04 -9.87
CA SER A 199 10.97 -2.46 -11.10
C SER A 199 10.00 -3.60 -10.85
N GLY A 200 8.87 -3.58 -11.57
CA GLY A 200 7.92 -4.67 -11.61
C GLY A 200 7.41 -4.90 -13.03
N VAL A 201 6.94 -6.11 -13.28
CA VAL A 201 6.37 -6.51 -14.55
C VAL A 201 4.87 -6.49 -14.46
N PHE A 202 4.23 -5.69 -15.32
CA PHE A 202 2.79 -5.68 -15.50
C PHE A 202 2.40 -6.64 -16.62
N GLU A 203 1.41 -7.47 -16.35
CA GLU A 203 0.72 -8.36 -17.27
C GLU A 203 -0.64 -7.73 -17.62
N PHE A 204 -0.91 -7.57 -18.91
CA PHE A 204 -2.13 -6.95 -19.42
C PHE A 204 -3.05 -8.01 -20.02
N GLY A 205 -4.33 -7.94 -19.67
CA GLY A 205 -5.37 -8.81 -20.18
C GLY A 205 -5.78 -8.48 -21.62
N PRO A 206 -6.63 -9.33 -22.21
CA PRO A 206 -7.18 -9.10 -23.54
C PRO A 206 -8.04 -7.83 -23.63
N ASP A 207 -8.58 -7.38 -22.51
CA ASP A 207 -9.29 -6.10 -22.35
C ASP A 207 -8.37 -4.87 -22.29
N GLY A 208 -7.04 -5.08 -22.31
CA GLY A 208 -6.03 -4.03 -22.26
C GLY A 208 -5.77 -3.46 -20.85
N LEU A 209 -6.42 -4.01 -19.82
CA LEU A 209 -6.20 -3.59 -18.42
C LEU A 209 -5.15 -4.48 -17.72
N PRO A 210 -4.39 -3.95 -16.77
CA PRO A 210 -3.49 -4.76 -15.96
C PRO A 210 -4.25 -5.82 -15.17
N GLN A 211 -3.83 -7.08 -15.29
CA GLN A 211 -4.37 -8.19 -14.51
C GLN A 211 -3.49 -8.51 -13.31
N ARG A 212 -2.17 -8.29 -13.46
CA ARG A 212 -1.17 -8.60 -12.45
C ARG A 212 0.02 -7.63 -12.53
N MET A 213 0.63 -7.40 -11.40
CA MET A 213 2.00 -6.86 -11.29
C MET A 213 2.84 -7.81 -10.46
N SER A 214 4.03 -8.14 -10.91
CA SER A 214 4.96 -9.04 -10.20
C SER A 214 6.34 -8.42 -10.05
N ALA A 215 7.03 -8.75 -8.95
CA ALA A 215 8.37 -8.26 -8.65
C ALA A 215 9.09 -9.19 -7.66
N GLU A 216 10.41 -9.07 -7.59
CA GLU A 216 11.23 -9.64 -6.52
C GLU A 216 11.27 -8.65 -5.35
N ARG A 217 10.69 -9.02 -4.20
CA ARG A 217 10.50 -8.17 -3.04
C ARG A 217 11.08 -8.81 -1.78
N PHE A 218 11.64 -8.00 -0.89
CA PHE A 218 12.02 -8.47 0.44
C PHE A 218 10.77 -8.80 1.26
N MET A 219 10.69 -10.02 1.78
CA MET A 219 9.66 -10.42 2.71
C MET A 219 10.03 -10.04 4.15
N ASP A 220 11.33 -10.16 4.46
CA ASP A 220 12.02 -9.77 5.69
C ASP A 220 13.42 -9.22 5.33
N GLU A 221 14.38 -9.28 6.25
CA GLU A 221 15.78 -8.88 6.02
C GLU A 221 16.60 -9.89 5.22
N GLY A 222 16.00 -11.04 4.86
CA GLY A 222 16.65 -12.11 4.12
C GLY A 222 16.67 -11.90 2.60
N GLU A 223 16.40 -12.97 1.87
CA GLU A 223 16.38 -12.95 0.41
C GLU A 223 15.06 -12.40 -0.13
N ARG A 224 15.14 -11.82 -1.33
CA ARG A 224 13.95 -11.43 -2.09
C ARG A 224 13.18 -12.68 -2.49
N GLN A 225 11.85 -12.56 -2.43
CA GLN A 225 10.92 -13.60 -2.85
C GLN A 225 10.02 -13.07 -3.96
N PRO A 226 9.58 -13.91 -4.89
CA PRO A 226 8.60 -13.50 -5.88
C PRO A 226 7.30 -13.05 -5.20
N TRP A 227 6.87 -11.85 -5.53
CA TRP A 227 5.69 -11.20 -5.01
C TRP A 227 4.79 -10.71 -6.14
N SER A 228 3.47 -10.73 -5.94
CA SER A 228 2.54 -10.21 -6.94
C SER A 228 1.29 -9.60 -6.35
N GLY A 229 0.76 -8.59 -7.04
CA GLY A 229 -0.59 -8.07 -6.89
C GLY A 229 -1.43 -8.45 -8.12
N VAL A 230 -2.66 -8.91 -7.90
CA VAL A 230 -3.65 -9.22 -8.92
C VAL A 230 -4.79 -8.23 -8.79
N TYR A 231 -5.30 -7.71 -9.93
CA TYR A 231 -6.34 -6.69 -9.98
C TYR A 231 -7.59 -7.23 -10.63
N ARG A 232 -8.76 -6.94 -10.04
CA ARG A 232 -10.06 -7.37 -10.55
C ARG A 232 -11.09 -6.25 -10.37
N ASP A 233 -12.30 -6.48 -10.86
CA ASP A 233 -13.45 -5.58 -10.72
C ASP A 233 -13.13 -4.13 -11.13
N TRP A 234 -12.71 -3.96 -12.39
CA TRP A 234 -12.37 -2.66 -12.94
C TRP A 234 -13.61 -1.80 -13.17
N ARG A 235 -13.65 -0.63 -12.54
CA ARG A 235 -14.78 0.32 -12.63
C ARG A 235 -14.30 1.68 -13.12
N THR A 236 -15.24 2.51 -13.58
CA THR A 236 -14.95 3.89 -13.95
C THR A 236 -15.29 4.82 -12.79
N VAL A 237 -14.29 5.54 -12.29
CA VAL A 237 -14.42 6.53 -11.24
C VAL A 237 -13.80 7.85 -11.71
N ALA A 238 -14.56 8.94 -11.69
CA ALA A 238 -14.14 10.25 -12.21
C ALA A 238 -13.55 10.18 -13.63
N GLY A 239 -14.03 9.21 -14.43
CA GLY A 239 -13.58 8.98 -15.81
C GLY A 239 -12.28 8.19 -15.95
N MET A 240 -11.73 7.66 -14.88
CA MET A 240 -10.57 6.75 -14.88
C MET A 240 -11.02 5.32 -14.63
N ARG A 241 -10.36 4.35 -15.28
CA ARG A 241 -10.55 2.91 -15.03
C ARG A 241 -9.63 2.49 -13.90
N VAL A 242 -10.22 2.06 -12.77
CA VAL A 242 -9.48 1.65 -11.57
C VAL A 242 -10.04 0.33 -11.01
N PRO A 243 -9.19 -0.56 -10.44
CA PRO A 243 -9.65 -1.82 -9.86
C PRO A 243 -10.28 -1.59 -8.49
N PHE A 244 -11.35 -2.33 -8.17
CA PHE A 244 -12.01 -2.31 -6.86
C PHE A 244 -11.71 -3.55 -6.02
N GLU A 245 -11.01 -4.51 -6.60
CA GLU A 245 -10.56 -5.72 -5.92
C GLU A 245 -9.08 -5.96 -6.23
N ALA A 246 -8.31 -6.25 -5.20
CA ALA A 246 -6.91 -6.61 -5.33
C ALA A 246 -6.53 -7.73 -4.36
N GLU A 247 -5.68 -8.63 -4.83
CA GLU A 247 -5.13 -9.72 -4.03
C GLU A 247 -3.61 -9.67 -4.09
N VAL A 248 -2.96 -9.78 -2.93
CA VAL A 248 -1.49 -9.73 -2.82
C VAL A 248 -0.95 -11.05 -2.27
N SER A 249 0.07 -11.58 -2.94
CA SER A 249 0.62 -12.89 -2.62
C SER A 249 2.13 -12.96 -2.78
N TRP A 250 2.73 -13.88 -2.01
CA TRP A 250 4.09 -14.37 -2.17
C TRP A 250 4.08 -15.71 -2.86
N GLN A 251 5.10 -16.00 -3.66
CA GLN A 251 5.35 -17.32 -4.21
C GLN A 251 6.53 -17.94 -3.44
N LEU A 252 6.20 -18.65 -2.36
CA LEU A 252 7.20 -19.25 -1.49
C LEU A 252 7.55 -20.67 -1.98
N ALA A 253 8.67 -21.23 -1.55
CA ALA A 253 9.03 -22.62 -1.82
C ALA A 253 7.96 -23.61 -1.34
N SER A 254 7.20 -23.25 -0.30
CA SER A 254 6.05 -24.03 0.21
C SER A 254 4.76 -23.86 -0.58
N GLY A 255 4.77 -23.05 -1.66
CA GLY A 255 3.61 -22.71 -2.47
C GLY A 255 3.13 -21.28 -2.29
N PRO A 256 2.07 -20.88 -3.02
CA PRO A 256 1.55 -19.52 -2.99
C PRO A 256 0.96 -19.16 -1.62
N TYR A 257 1.29 -17.96 -1.15
CA TYR A 257 0.78 -17.39 0.10
C TYR A 257 0.08 -16.06 -0.19
N SER A 258 -1.25 -16.11 -0.36
CA SER A 258 -2.11 -14.93 -0.44
C SER A 258 -2.33 -14.39 0.98
N TYR A 259 -1.77 -13.20 1.26
CA TYR A 259 -1.80 -12.64 2.60
C TYR A 259 -2.80 -11.49 2.75
N ALA A 260 -3.22 -10.84 1.66
CA ALA A 260 -4.22 -9.77 1.69
C ALA A 260 -5.15 -9.84 0.47
N HIS A 261 -6.43 -9.67 0.74
CA HIS A 261 -7.49 -9.57 -0.27
C HIS A 261 -8.50 -8.52 0.14
#